data_eec5e57df19c4ac14dd2218e4b0fdd0c
#
_entry.id   eec5e57df19c4ac14dd2218e4b0fdd0c
#
_cell.length_a   1.000
_cell.length_b   1.000
_cell.length_c   1.000
_cell.angle_alpha   90.00
_cell.angle_beta   90.00
_cell.angle_gamma   90.00
#
_symmetry.space_group_name_H-M   'P 1'
#
loop_
_entity.id
_entity.type
_entity.pdbx_description
1 polymer ?
#
loop_
_entity_poly.entity_id
_entity_poly.type
_entity_poly.pdbx_seq_one_letter_code
_entity_poly.pdbx_strand_id
1 'polypeptide(L)'
;MDFWFQKESGFSLIELTIVIVVVGILAAMAMQSMIALVEDSRQVKTEREMEMLANAIIGDPSVTNGGVRSDFGYVGDVGAFPPNLQGLYQNPGGYSTWDGPYIPSGFAQDSTGFKTDEWGTLYNYSGGITITSTGSGSSITKKIADATSDYLLNTFNGTIKDANDSLPGSVYDDSVDIKITVPDGSGSTVTKTYHPDSTGAFSLDSLPVGMHPLRIIYTPEVDTLFRYLTILPRHKSSIVYNFALSHFSGGGGGCSGSGVDTLRPTGTGTTAQLATNGCTSNWECVDDITADGDNTYVKSSGVSYGTDTYQTGDPSDTSCTITSVAVYIRARRFVKDAYAKVILRTHSMDYTGSEETLTNSFVEYSKQWTTNPNTGVAWTWSEIQAMEIGVSLRSTKSTHPARCTQVWVVVEYSN
;
A
#
# COMPACT_ATOMS: atom_id res chain seq x y z
N MET A 1 19.28 -38.77 -98.76
CA MET A 1 19.01 -37.85 -97.62
C MET A 1 17.48 -37.71 -97.51
N ASP A 2 16.83 -38.64 -96.78
CA ASP A 2 15.40 -38.77 -96.71
C ASP A 2 14.89 -37.89 -95.52
N PHE A 3 14.22 -36.79 -95.85
CA PHE A 3 13.50 -35.96 -94.90
C PHE A 3 12.13 -36.62 -94.58
N TRP A 4 12.04 -37.20 -93.43
CA TRP A 4 10.76 -37.64 -92.84
C TRP A 4 9.90 -36.44 -92.48
N PHE A 5 8.90 -36.13 -93.31
CA PHE A 5 7.84 -35.25 -92.93
C PHE A 5 6.91 -35.96 -91.95
N GLN A 6 7.00 -35.64 -90.68
CA GLN A 6 5.99 -36.01 -89.72
C GLN A 6 4.68 -35.35 -90.12
N LYS A 7 3.71 -36.20 -90.44
CA LYS A 7 2.36 -35.76 -90.75
C LYS A 7 1.73 -35.25 -89.44
N GLU A 8 1.59 -33.92 -89.23
CA GLU A 8 0.86 -33.40 -88.16
C GLU A 8 -0.62 -33.78 -88.28
N SER A 9 -1.13 -34.56 -87.38
CA SER A 9 -2.55 -34.91 -87.26
C SER A 9 -3.26 -33.72 -86.62
N GLY A 10 -4.01 -32.98 -87.38
CA GLY A 10 -4.87 -31.90 -86.86
C GLY A 10 -5.93 -32.47 -85.93
N PHE A 11 -6.26 -31.71 -84.87
CA PHE A 11 -7.29 -32.09 -83.91
C PHE A 11 -8.69 -32.19 -84.63
N SER A 12 -9.41 -33.23 -84.29
CA SER A 12 -10.79 -33.39 -84.68
C SER A 12 -11.69 -32.35 -84.03
N LEU A 13 -12.70 -31.87 -84.74
CA LEU A 13 -13.66 -30.88 -84.21
C LEU A 13 -14.38 -31.41 -82.96
N ILE A 14 -14.60 -32.72 -82.89
CA ILE A 14 -15.20 -33.40 -81.76
C ILE A 14 -14.26 -33.46 -80.54
N GLU A 15 -12.97 -33.66 -80.76
CA GLU A 15 -11.92 -33.62 -79.73
C GLU A 15 -11.81 -32.22 -79.10
N LEU A 16 -11.86 -31.17 -79.93
CA LEU A 16 -11.84 -29.79 -79.46
C LEU A 16 -13.09 -29.48 -78.62
N THR A 17 -14.29 -29.93 -79.05
CA THR A 17 -15.51 -29.71 -78.31
C THR A 17 -15.54 -30.45 -76.97
N ILE A 18 -15.04 -31.69 -76.90
CA ILE A 18 -14.94 -32.41 -75.62
C ILE A 18 -13.97 -31.70 -74.67
N VAL A 19 -12.81 -31.26 -75.14
CA VAL A 19 -11.85 -30.52 -74.34
C VAL A 19 -12.45 -29.23 -73.78
N ILE A 20 -13.16 -28.46 -74.61
CA ILE A 20 -13.81 -27.19 -74.16
C ILE A 20 -14.87 -27.46 -73.09
N VAL A 21 -15.69 -28.53 -73.25
CA VAL A 21 -16.70 -28.91 -72.27
C VAL A 21 -16.06 -29.34 -70.95
N VAL A 22 -15.01 -30.20 -71.01
CA VAL A 22 -14.28 -30.66 -69.80
C VAL A 22 -13.62 -29.48 -69.06
N VAL A 23 -12.91 -28.61 -69.82
CA VAL A 23 -12.30 -27.40 -69.24
C VAL A 23 -13.36 -26.48 -68.65
N GLY A 24 -14.50 -26.32 -69.28
CA GLY A 24 -15.63 -25.53 -68.76
C GLY A 24 -16.19 -26.09 -67.44
N ILE A 25 -16.33 -27.40 -67.33
CA ILE A 25 -16.78 -28.05 -66.08
C ILE A 25 -15.72 -27.88 -64.97
N LEU A 26 -14.42 -28.12 -65.29
CA LEU A 26 -13.32 -27.92 -64.34
C LEU A 26 -13.21 -26.47 -63.88
N ALA A 27 -13.34 -25.50 -64.80
CA ALA A 27 -13.32 -24.10 -64.48
C ALA A 27 -14.50 -23.69 -63.56
N ALA A 28 -15.70 -24.23 -63.82
CA ALA A 28 -16.86 -23.98 -62.97
C ALA A 28 -16.70 -24.54 -61.54
N MET A 29 -16.11 -25.76 -61.36
CA MET A 29 -15.78 -26.33 -60.07
C MET A 29 -14.70 -25.53 -59.35
N ALA A 30 -13.63 -25.12 -60.08
CA ALA A 30 -12.56 -24.29 -59.53
C ALA A 30 -13.09 -22.91 -59.05
N MET A 31 -14.02 -22.29 -59.79
CA MET A 31 -14.63 -21.05 -59.40
C MET A 31 -15.48 -21.15 -58.14
N GLN A 32 -16.27 -22.20 -57.97
CA GLN A 32 -17.01 -22.44 -56.75
C GLN A 32 -16.10 -22.63 -55.52
N SER A 33 -15.02 -23.43 -55.67
CA SER A 33 -14.01 -23.60 -54.61
C SER A 33 -13.31 -22.30 -54.25
N MET A 34 -13.03 -21.44 -55.25
CA MET A 34 -12.40 -20.13 -55.03
C MET A 34 -13.30 -19.17 -54.28
N ILE A 35 -14.61 -19.17 -54.59
CA ILE A 35 -15.62 -18.34 -53.89
C ILE A 35 -15.66 -18.77 -52.43
N ALA A 36 -15.74 -20.08 -52.14
CA ALA A 36 -15.80 -20.58 -50.77
C ALA A 36 -14.52 -20.21 -49.99
N LEU A 37 -13.34 -20.32 -50.57
CA LEU A 37 -12.09 -19.88 -49.94
C LEU A 37 -12.03 -18.37 -49.64
N VAL A 38 -12.55 -17.54 -50.53
CA VAL A 38 -12.62 -16.09 -50.34
C VAL A 38 -13.56 -15.74 -49.19
N GLU A 39 -14.74 -16.38 -49.10
CA GLU A 39 -15.68 -16.18 -48.01
C GLU A 39 -15.11 -16.62 -46.67
N ASP A 40 -14.46 -17.77 -46.63
CA ASP A 40 -13.77 -18.27 -45.42
C ASP A 40 -12.65 -17.31 -44.98
N SER A 41 -11.86 -16.80 -45.94
CA SER A 41 -10.84 -15.79 -45.68
C SER A 41 -11.41 -14.48 -45.11
N ARG A 42 -12.54 -14.01 -45.62
CA ARG A 42 -13.24 -12.82 -45.12
C ARG A 42 -13.74 -13.02 -43.70
N GLN A 43 -14.34 -14.20 -43.43
CA GLN A 43 -14.80 -14.53 -42.09
C GLN A 43 -13.65 -14.51 -41.07
N VAL A 44 -12.55 -15.21 -41.34
CA VAL A 44 -11.37 -15.26 -40.45
C VAL A 44 -10.77 -13.89 -40.20
N LYS A 45 -10.72 -13.02 -41.23
CA LYS A 45 -10.23 -11.65 -41.05
C LYS A 45 -11.18 -10.83 -40.20
N THR A 46 -12.50 -10.89 -40.47
CA THR A 46 -13.51 -10.19 -39.65
C THR A 46 -13.44 -10.61 -38.19
N GLU A 47 -13.30 -11.91 -37.88
CA GLU A 47 -13.15 -12.40 -36.53
C GLU A 47 -11.89 -11.86 -35.85
N ARG A 48 -10.76 -11.75 -36.58
CA ARG A 48 -9.53 -11.13 -36.05
C ARG A 48 -9.68 -9.64 -35.80
N GLU A 49 -10.35 -8.91 -36.67
CA GLU A 49 -10.64 -7.50 -36.49
C GLU A 49 -11.52 -7.26 -35.29
N MET A 50 -12.55 -8.09 -35.09
CA MET A 50 -13.41 -8.02 -33.91
C MET A 50 -12.62 -8.34 -32.62
N GLU A 51 -11.63 -9.23 -32.66
CA GLU A 51 -10.72 -9.49 -31.55
C GLU A 51 -9.85 -8.27 -31.24
N MET A 52 -9.26 -7.63 -32.25
CA MET A 52 -8.48 -6.41 -32.08
C MET A 52 -9.31 -5.27 -31.52
N LEU A 53 -10.56 -5.10 -31.99
CA LEU A 53 -11.50 -4.13 -31.44
C LEU A 53 -11.86 -4.43 -29.99
N ALA A 54 -12.09 -5.69 -29.64
CA ALA A 54 -12.35 -6.09 -28.27
C ALA A 54 -11.16 -5.76 -27.35
N ASN A 55 -9.94 -6.07 -27.79
CA ASN A 55 -8.72 -5.74 -27.06
C ASN A 55 -8.49 -4.23 -26.95
N ALA A 56 -8.82 -3.45 -27.98
CA ALA A 56 -8.79 -1.99 -27.91
C ALA A 56 -9.78 -1.42 -26.86
N ILE A 57 -10.92 -2.09 -26.67
CA ILE A 57 -11.93 -1.67 -25.69
C ILE A 57 -11.50 -2.02 -24.26
N ILE A 58 -11.09 -3.27 -24.00
CA ILE A 58 -10.84 -3.76 -22.64
C ILE A 58 -9.36 -4.01 -22.33
N GLY A 59 -8.46 -3.75 -23.29
CA GLY A 59 -7.03 -4.08 -23.20
C GLY A 59 -6.72 -5.55 -23.52
N ASP A 60 -5.50 -5.79 -23.94
CA ASP A 60 -4.98 -7.14 -24.18
C ASP A 60 -4.48 -7.76 -22.86
N PRO A 61 -5.11 -8.85 -22.36
CA PRO A 61 -4.68 -9.48 -21.12
C PRO A 61 -3.29 -10.13 -21.19
N SER A 62 -2.74 -10.34 -22.38
CA SER A 62 -1.40 -10.90 -22.57
C SER A 62 -0.28 -9.86 -22.37
N VAL A 63 -0.61 -8.58 -22.45
CA VAL A 63 0.35 -7.49 -22.25
C VAL A 63 0.57 -7.27 -20.76
N THR A 64 1.78 -7.65 -20.31
CA THR A 64 2.13 -7.58 -18.88
C THR A 64 3.46 -6.84 -18.69
N ASN A 65 3.58 -6.16 -17.54
CA ASN A 65 4.81 -5.57 -17.06
C ASN A 65 5.14 -6.14 -15.68
N GLY A 66 6.30 -6.81 -15.54
CA GLY A 66 6.67 -7.47 -14.29
C GLY A 66 5.70 -8.56 -13.83
N GLY A 67 4.98 -9.21 -14.76
CA GLY A 67 3.99 -10.26 -14.45
C GLY A 67 2.60 -9.71 -14.07
N VAL A 68 2.42 -8.40 -14.08
CA VAL A 68 1.12 -7.76 -13.82
C VAL A 68 0.57 -7.22 -15.14
N ARG A 69 -0.73 -7.41 -15.38
CA ARG A 69 -1.41 -6.84 -16.54
C ARG A 69 -1.23 -5.32 -16.58
N SER A 70 -0.82 -4.78 -17.73
CA SER A 70 -0.53 -3.36 -17.92
C SER A 70 -1.35 -2.70 -19.01
N ASP A 71 -2.11 -3.46 -19.80
CA ASP A 71 -3.02 -2.94 -20.82
C ASP A 71 -4.47 -3.17 -20.42
N PHE A 72 -5.23 -2.09 -20.29
CA PHE A 72 -6.65 -2.08 -19.91
C PHE A 72 -7.51 -1.38 -20.96
N GLY A 73 -6.91 -0.94 -22.09
CA GLY A 73 -7.58 -0.33 -23.21
C GLY A 73 -8.40 0.91 -22.83
N TYR A 74 -9.36 1.24 -23.67
CA TYR A 74 -10.24 2.38 -23.44
C TYR A 74 -10.93 2.35 -22.07
N VAL A 75 -11.40 1.17 -21.62
CA VAL A 75 -12.12 1.05 -20.35
C VAL A 75 -11.23 1.38 -19.16
N GLY A 76 -9.95 1.00 -19.20
CA GLY A 76 -8.99 1.31 -18.14
C GLY A 76 -8.72 2.80 -17.98
N ASP A 77 -8.65 3.52 -19.10
CA ASP A 77 -8.32 4.94 -19.11
C ASP A 77 -9.54 5.83 -18.84
N VAL A 78 -10.70 5.43 -19.36
CA VAL A 78 -11.91 6.28 -19.31
C VAL A 78 -12.86 5.87 -18.17
N GLY A 79 -12.82 4.61 -17.74
CA GLY A 79 -13.75 4.09 -16.73
C GLY A 79 -15.15 3.80 -17.28
N ALA A 80 -15.29 3.70 -18.58
CA ALA A 80 -16.55 3.39 -19.27
C ALA A 80 -16.26 2.66 -20.59
N PHE A 81 -17.24 1.93 -21.12
CA PHE A 81 -17.16 1.40 -22.47
C PHE A 81 -17.27 2.56 -23.49
N PRO A 82 -16.56 2.53 -24.62
CA PRO A 82 -16.66 3.58 -25.62
C PRO A 82 -18.11 3.64 -26.16
N PRO A 83 -18.68 4.84 -26.42
CA PRO A 83 -20.05 4.96 -26.89
C PRO A 83 -20.25 4.38 -28.30
N ASN A 84 -19.18 4.31 -29.08
CA ASN A 84 -19.08 3.74 -30.41
C ASN A 84 -17.61 3.43 -30.75
N LEU A 85 -17.37 2.72 -31.85
CA LEU A 85 -16.00 2.36 -32.27
C LEU A 85 -15.13 3.57 -32.65
N GLN A 86 -15.71 4.71 -32.98
CA GLN A 86 -14.94 5.94 -33.27
C GLN A 86 -14.14 6.41 -32.06
N GLY A 87 -14.67 6.21 -30.84
CA GLY A 87 -13.99 6.55 -29.60
C GLY A 87 -12.66 5.82 -29.38
N LEU A 88 -12.44 4.70 -30.06
CA LEU A 88 -11.15 3.96 -30.01
C LEU A 88 -10.03 4.64 -30.82
N TYR A 89 -10.38 5.47 -31.78
CA TYR A 89 -9.45 6.14 -32.65
C TYR A 89 -9.36 7.66 -32.41
N GLN A 90 -10.46 8.27 -32.03
CA GLN A 90 -10.55 9.71 -31.77
C GLN A 90 -11.14 9.97 -30.40
N ASN A 91 -10.51 10.90 -29.68
CA ASN A 91 -10.99 11.33 -28.37
C ASN A 91 -12.45 11.84 -28.48
N PRO A 92 -13.41 11.21 -27.72
CA PRO A 92 -14.85 11.47 -27.92
C PRO A 92 -15.34 12.88 -27.58
N GLY A 93 -14.59 13.63 -26.80
CA GLY A 93 -15.05 14.95 -26.37
C GLY A 93 -14.02 15.75 -25.60
N GLY A 94 -12.74 15.55 -25.89
CA GLY A 94 -11.65 16.19 -25.16
C GLY A 94 -11.45 15.56 -23.78
N TYR A 95 -11.65 14.25 -23.65
CA TYR A 95 -11.41 13.49 -22.43
C TYR A 95 -9.94 13.59 -22.03
N SER A 96 -9.67 14.05 -20.82
CA SER A 96 -8.31 14.20 -20.30
C SER A 96 -7.67 12.84 -19.92
N THR A 97 -8.50 11.82 -19.68
CA THR A 97 -8.05 10.46 -19.34
C THR A 97 -7.86 9.56 -20.56
N TRP A 98 -8.34 9.99 -21.76
CA TRP A 98 -8.21 9.21 -22.98
C TRP A 98 -6.75 9.22 -23.46
N ASP A 99 -6.10 8.08 -23.49
CA ASP A 99 -4.68 7.90 -23.89
C ASP A 99 -4.53 7.17 -25.23
N GLY A 100 -5.60 7.16 -26.06
CA GLY A 100 -5.59 6.56 -27.40
C GLY A 100 -4.76 7.34 -28.42
N PRO A 101 -4.69 6.86 -29.67
CA PRO A 101 -5.57 5.83 -30.24
C PRO A 101 -5.26 4.42 -29.77
N TYR A 102 -6.30 3.64 -29.46
CA TYR A 102 -6.20 2.24 -29.00
C TYR A 102 -6.12 1.27 -30.18
N ILE A 103 -6.31 1.74 -31.39
CA ILE A 103 -6.26 0.96 -32.62
C ILE A 103 -4.92 1.22 -33.32
N PRO A 104 -4.17 0.18 -33.74
CA PRO A 104 -2.94 0.35 -34.47
C PRO A 104 -3.14 1.19 -35.75
N SER A 105 -2.20 2.08 -36.05
CA SER A 105 -2.26 2.96 -37.22
C SER A 105 -2.41 2.22 -38.57
N GLY A 106 -1.86 1.01 -38.64
CA GLY A 106 -2.00 0.14 -39.84
C GLY A 106 -3.42 -0.37 -40.06
N PHE A 107 -4.21 -0.51 -38.99
CA PHE A 107 -5.63 -0.91 -39.06
C PHE A 107 -6.55 0.30 -39.28
N ALA A 108 -6.09 1.49 -38.92
CA ALA A 108 -6.82 2.75 -39.07
C ALA A 108 -6.35 3.59 -40.29
N GLN A 109 -5.68 2.98 -41.29
CA GLN A 109 -5.22 3.69 -42.52
C GLN A 109 -6.36 4.34 -43.28
N ASP A 110 -7.55 3.73 -43.20
CA ASP A 110 -8.80 4.36 -43.60
C ASP A 110 -9.60 4.65 -42.31
N SER A 111 -9.98 5.91 -42.11
CA SER A 111 -10.75 6.35 -40.95
C SER A 111 -12.12 5.65 -40.76
N THR A 112 -12.49 4.82 -41.72
CA THR A 112 -13.73 4.03 -41.75
C THR A 112 -13.47 2.52 -41.72
N GLY A 113 -12.29 2.04 -42.15
CA GLY A 113 -11.99 0.61 -42.33
C GLY A 113 -12.23 -0.23 -41.09
N PHE A 114 -11.76 0.24 -39.93
CA PHE A 114 -11.95 -0.48 -38.65
C PHE A 114 -13.41 -0.55 -38.12
N LYS A 115 -14.35 0.12 -38.83
CA LYS A 115 -15.78 0.11 -38.46
C LYS A 115 -16.60 -0.80 -39.36
N THR A 116 -15.99 -1.36 -40.39
CA THR A 116 -16.66 -2.22 -41.38
C THR A 116 -16.00 -3.61 -41.37
N ASP A 117 -16.82 -4.61 -41.58
CA ASP A 117 -16.34 -5.97 -41.80
C ASP A 117 -15.76 -6.14 -43.22
N GLU A 118 -15.18 -7.29 -43.53
CA GLU A 118 -14.57 -7.63 -44.84
C GLU A 118 -15.56 -7.68 -46.00
N TRP A 119 -16.85 -7.56 -45.76
CA TRP A 119 -17.91 -7.39 -46.75
C TRP A 119 -18.30 -5.91 -46.94
N GLY A 120 -17.68 -4.99 -46.16
CA GLY A 120 -17.96 -3.57 -46.19
C GLY A 120 -19.19 -3.15 -45.41
N THR A 121 -19.72 -4.00 -44.55
CA THR A 121 -20.87 -3.69 -43.70
C THR A 121 -20.37 -3.17 -42.32
N LEU A 122 -21.01 -2.11 -41.82
CA LEU A 122 -20.65 -1.54 -40.52
C LEU A 122 -20.87 -2.54 -39.40
N TYR A 123 -19.91 -2.62 -38.50
CA TYR A 123 -20.08 -3.35 -37.22
C TYR A 123 -21.22 -2.74 -36.42
N ASN A 124 -22.06 -3.59 -35.84
CA ASN A 124 -23.05 -3.17 -34.86
C ASN A 124 -22.42 -3.18 -33.48
N TYR A 125 -22.15 -1.99 -32.95
CA TYR A 125 -21.65 -1.74 -31.60
C TYR A 125 -22.19 -0.42 -31.07
N SER A 126 -22.80 -0.43 -29.90
CA SER A 126 -23.49 0.73 -29.28
C SER A 126 -23.12 0.90 -27.79
N GLY A 127 -21.82 0.78 -27.48
CA GLY A 127 -21.34 0.95 -26.08
C GLY A 127 -21.56 -0.25 -25.17
N GLY A 128 -21.89 -1.42 -25.75
CA GLY A 128 -22.16 -2.65 -24.99
C GLY A 128 -20.97 -3.61 -24.94
N ILE A 129 -21.27 -4.83 -24.59
CA ILE A 129 -20.31 -5.93 -24.41
C ILE A 129 -20.20 -6.86 -25.61
N THR A 130 -20.77 -6.49 -26.75
CA THR A 130 -20.77 -7.29 -27.98
C THR A 130 -20.51 -6.43 -29.19
N ILE A 131 -19.75 -7.00 -30.14
CA ILE A 131 -19.59 -6.48 -31.50
C ILE A 131 -20.21 -7.50 -32.43
N THR A 132 -21.01 -7.08 -33.41
CA THR A 132 -21.67 -7.97 -34.38
C THR A 132 -21.41 -7.50 -35.80
N SER A 133 -21.01 -8.44 -36.66
CA SER A 133 -20.94 -8.31 -38.12
C SER A 133 -22.13 -9.03 -38.75
N THR A 134 -22.70 -8.48 -39.83
CA THR A 134 -23.83 -9.05 -40.59
C THR A 134 -23.53 -9.15 -42.07
N GLY A 135 -22.34 -8.78 -42.51
CA GLY A 135 -21.99 -8.69 -43.94
C GLY A 135 -21.94 -10.02 -44.68
N SER A 136 -21.70 -11.11 -43.99
CA SER A 136 -21.71 -12.49 -44.56
C SER A 136 -23.10 -13.04 -44.84
N GLY A 137 -24.17 -12.31 -44.52
CA GLY A 137 -25.54 -12.83 -44.52
C GLY A 137 -25.92 -13.67 -43.29
N SER A 138 -24.94 -13.98 -42.46
CA SER A 138 -25.09 -14.60 -41.12
C SER A 138 -24.46 -13.69 -40.07
N SER A 139 -25.00 -13.68 -38.84
CA SER A 139 -24.38 -12.88 -37.77
C SER A 139 -23.14 -13.54 -37.20
N ILE A 140 -22.02 -12.80 -37.23
CA ILE A 140 -20.81 -13.14 -36.51
C ILE A 140 -20.76 -12.23 -35.28
N THR A 141 -20.73 -12.80 -34.08
CA THR A 141 -20.77 -12.01 -32.82
C THR A 141 -19.52 -12.27 -31.99
N LYS A 142 -18.81 -11.20 -31.65
CA LYS A 142 -17.73 -11.21 -30.65
C LYS A 142 -18.28 -10.70 -29.33
N LYS A 143 -18.20 -11.52 -28.30
CA LYS A 143 -18.45 -11.12 -26.94
C LYS A 143 -17.19 -10.55 -26.31
N ILE A 144 -17.25 -9.29 -25.83
CA ILE A 144 -16.14 -8.55 -25.24
C ILE A 144 -16.02 -8.91 -23.75
N ALA A 145 -17.16 -9.01 -23.06
CA ALA A 145 -17.25 -9.30 -21.64
C ALA A 145 -18.54 -10.08 -21.32
N ASP A 146 -18.64 -10.69 -20.14
CA ASP A 146 -19.89 -11.33 -19.68
C ASP A 146 -20.88 -10.29 -19.18
N ALA A 147 -20.39 -9.28 -18.45
CA ALA A 147 -21.17 -8.14 -18.01
C ALA A 147 -20.28 -6.89 -17.97
N THR A 148 -20.89 -5.72 -18.14
CA THR A 148 -20.20 -4.43 -18.00
C THR A 148 -19.66 -4.24 -16.57
N SER A 149 -20.39 -4.75 -15.58
CA SER A 149 -19.98 -4.72 -14.16
C SER A 149 -18.65 -5.42 -13.90
N ASP A 150 -18.28 -6.44 -14.68
CA ASP A 150 -17.00 -7.14 -14.54
C ASP A 150 -15.79 -6.20 -14.74
N TYR A 151 -15.99 -5.13 -15.51
CA TYR A 151 -14.96 -4.17 -15.83
C TYR A 151 -15.12 -2.83 -15.11
N LEU A 152 -16.31 -2.50 -14.63
CA LEU A 152 -16.61 -1.17 -14.07
C LEU A 152 -16.89 -1.18 -12.56
N LEU A 153 -17.29 -2.31 -11.98
CA LEU A 153 -17.79 -2.39 -10.60
C LEU A 153 -17.03 -3.45 -9.79
N ASN A 154 -15.71 -3.29 -9.69
CA ASN A 154 -14.90 -4.20 -8.90
C ASN A 154 -14.75 -3.70 -7.47
N THR A 155 -14.45 -4.62 -6.55
CA THR A 155 -14.22 -4.35 -5.13
C THR A 155 -12.80 -4.78 -4.75
N PHE A 156 -12.11 -3.94 -4.00
CA PHE A 156 -10.82 -4.23 -3.42
C PHE A 156 -10.90 -4.11 -1.90
N ASN A 157 -10.40 -5.12 -1.19
CA ASN A 157 -10.33 -5.12 0.26
C ASN A 157 -8.88 -4.98 0.73
N GLY A 158 -8.68 -4.35 1.87
CA GLY A 158 -7.38 -4.24 2.48
C GLY A 158 -7.46 -4.12 3.99
N THR A 159 -6.30 -4.20 4.63
CA THR A 159 -6.16 -3.97 6.07
C THR A 159 -4.98 -3.04 6.29
N ILE A 160 -5.14 -2.05 7.14
CA ILE A 160 -4.09 -1.12 7.53
C ILE A 160 -3.51 -1.57 8.87
N LYS A 161 -2.19 -1.51 8.96
CA LYS A 161 -1.42 -1.71 10.17
C LYS A 161 -0.29 -0.68 10.24
N ASP A 162 0.29 -0.51 11.42
CA ASP A 162 1.51 0.27 11.60
C ASP A 162 2.78 -0.61 11.62
N ALA A 163 3.94 -0.01 11.90
CA ALA A 163 5.23 -0.72 11.96
C ALA A 163 5.30 -1.81 13.03
N ASN A 164 4.46 -1.74 14.06
CA ASN A 164 4.37 -2.72 15.14
C ASN A 164 3.25 -3.74 14.92
N ASP A 165 2.71 -3.85 13.69
CA ASP A 165 1.52 -4.66 13.38
C ASP A 165 0.25 -4.25 14.14
N SER A 166 0.25 -3.06 14.78
CA SER A 166 -0.91 -2.54 15.50
C SER A 166 -2.01 -2.11 14.54
N LEU A 167 -3.25 -2.26 14.97
CA LEU A 167 -4.45 -1.85 14.23
C LEU A 167 -4.88 -0.44 14.67
N PRO A 168 -5.55 0.35 13.82
CA PRO A 168 -5.96 1.72 14.17
C PRO A 168 -6.91 1.80 15.37
N GLY A 169 -7.73 0.76 15.61
CA GLY A 169 -8.76 0.82 16.64
C GLY A 169 -9.75 1.95 16.43
N SER A 170 -10.69 2.12 17.35
CA SER A 170 -11.68 3.21 17.30
C SER A 170 -11.12 4.59 17.62
N VAL A 171 -9.82 4.70 17.92
CA VAL A 171 -9.15 5.98 18.22
C VAL A 171 -8.55 6.60 16.96
N TYR A 172 -8.05 5.77 16.04
CA TYR A 172 -7.30 6.23 14.87
C TYR A 172 -7.93 5.85 13.53
N ASP A 173 -9.03 5.08 13.51
CA ASP A 173 -9.71 4.69 12.27
C ASP A 173 -10.11 5.90 11.42
N ASP A 174 -10.69 6.94 12.04
CA ASP A 174 -11.03 8.22 11.39
C ASP A 174 -9.79 9.09 11.06
N SER A 175 -8.61 8.73 11.58
CA SER A 175 -7.35 9.45 11.32
C SER A 175 -6.59 8.91 10.10
N VAL A 176 -7.09 7.86 9.46
CA VAL A 176 -6.50 7.27 8.26
C VAL A 176 -7.38 7.52 7.05
N ASP A 177 -6.92 8.37 6.14
CA ASP A 177 -7.54 8.61 4.84
C ASP A 177 -7.01 7.62 3.80
N ILE A 178 -7.89 6.87 3.16
CA ILE A 178 -7.58 5.99 2.04
C ILE A 178 -8.15 6.63 0.77
N LYS A 179 -7.27 7.22 -0.05
CA LYS A 179 -7.62 7.98 -1.25
C LYS A 179 -7.22 7.22 -2.50
N ILE A 180 -8.19 6.86 -3.33
CA ILE A 180 -7.96 6.26 -4.63
C ILE A 180 -8.47 7.19 -5.73
N THR A 181 -7.64 7.39 -6.76
CA THR A 181 -8.03 8.19 -7.92
C THR A 181 -8.32 7.25 -9.10
N VAL A 182 -9.52 7.34 -9.63
CA VAL A 182 -10.02 6.50 -10.72
C VAL A 182 -10.62 7.36 -11.84
N PRO A 183 -10.68 6.86 -13.09
CA PRO A 183 -11.44 7.53 -14.13
C PRO A 183 -12.94 7.52 -13.81
N ASP A 184 -13.63 8.60 -14.14
CA ASP A 184 -15.03 8.85 -13.76
C ASP A 184 -16.06 8.37 -14.79
N GLY A 185 -15.60 7.80 -15.91
CA GLY A 185 -16.45 7.37 -17.02
C GLY A 185 -16.84 8.49 -18.00
N SER A 186 -16.49 9.74 -17.71
CA SER A 186 -16.81 10.93 -18.54
C SER A 186 -15.57 11.66 -19.06
N GLY A 187 -14.41 11.05 -18.94
CA GLY A 187 -13.14 11.56 -19.46
C GLY A 187 -12.35 12.41 -18.49
N SER A 188 -12.69 12.37 -17.19
CA SER A 188 -11.96 12.99 -16.10
C SER A 188 -11.63 11.95 -15.03
N THR A 189 -10.90 12.35 -13.99
CA THR A 189 -10.65 11.51 -12.83
C THR A 189 -11.41 11.99 -11.60
N VAL A 190 -11.78 11.07 -10.73
CA VAL A 190 -12.35 11.35 -9.41
C VAL A 190 -11.50 10.69 -8.33
N THR A 191 -11.28 11.41 -7.24
CA THR A 191 -10.66 10.83 -6.05
C THR A 191 -11.75 10.48 -5.04
N LYS A 192 -11.83 9.20 -4.69
CA LYS A 192 -12.70 8.68 -3.64
C LYS A 192 -11.91 8.56 -2.35
N THR A 193 -12.51 8.94 -1.22
CA THR A 193 -11.90 8.81 0.11
C THR A 193 -12.71 7.81 0.94
N TYR A 194 -11.99 6.92 1.61
CA TYR A 194 -12.51 5.89 2.51
C TYR A 194 -11.72 5.93 3.82
N HIS A 195 -12.27 5.34 4.87
CA HIS A 195 -11.60 5.13 6.16
C HIS A 195 -11.61 3.64 6.49
N PRO A 196 -10.60 3.11 7.18
CA PRO A 196 -10.67 1.75 7.71
C PRO A 196 -11.66 1.70 8.88
N ASP A 197 -12.07 0.51 9.25
CA ASP A 197 -12.74 0.28 10.52
C ASP A 197 -11.73 0.10 11.67
N SER A 198 -12.23 -0.08 12.89
CA SER A 198 -11.38 -0.30 14.09
C SER A 198 -10.46 -1.52 14.01
N THR A 199 -10.72 -2.46 13.09
CA THR A 199 -9.84 -3.61 12.81
C THR A 199 -8.85 -3.32 11.69
N GLY A 200 -8.78 -2.07 11.23
CA GLY A 200 -7.96 -1.65 10.10
C GLY A 200 -8.49 -2.09 8.75
N ALA A 201 -9.61 -2.80 8.70
CA ALA A 201 -10.18 -3.31 7.45
C ALA A 201 -10.89 -2.20 6.68
N PHE A 202 -10.74 -2.21 5.35
CA PHE A 202 -11.41 -1.29 4.45
C PHE A 202 -11.84 -1.98 3.16
N SER A 203 -12.83 -1.41 2.50
CA SER A 203 -13.33 -1.87 1.21
C SER A 203 -13.49 -0.70 0.26
N LEU A 204 -12.83 -0.78 -0.89
CA LEU A 204 -12.96 0.15 -2.02
C LEU A 204 -13.89 -0.50 -3.03
N ASP A 205 -15.01 0.12 -3.33
CA ASP A 205 -16.02 -0.42 -4.25
C ASP A 205 -16.16 0.41 -5.53
N SER A 206 -16.90 -0.14 -6.48
CA SER A 206 -17.21 0.52 -7.76
C SER A 206 -15.95 1.02 -8.49
N LEU A 207 -14.92 0.16 -8.53
CA LEU A 207 -13.66 0.44 -9.19
C LEU A 207 -13.68 -0.09 -10.62
N PRO A 208 -13.39 0.74 -11.64
CA PRO A 208 -13.13 0.25 -12.98
C PRO A 208 -11.81 -0.54 -13.02
N VAL A 209 -11.65 -1.42 -13.99
CA VAL A 209 -10.36 -2.06 -14.26
C VAL A 209 -9.32 -1.00 -14.59
N GLY A 210 -8.05 -1.28 -14.26
CA GLY A 210 -6.98 -0.32 -14.53
C GLY A 210 -5.90 -0.35 -13.46
N MET A 211 -4.94 0.55 -13.60
CA MET A 211 -3.90 0.80 -12.62
C MET A 211 -4.14 2.17 -11.98
N HIS A 212 -4.57 2.18 -10.72
CA HIS A 212 -5.03 3.36 -10.02
C HIS A 212 -4.08 3.79 -8.92
N PRO A 213 -3.72 5.09 -8.80
CA PRO A 213 -2.93 5.58 -7.67
C PRO A 213 -3.75 5.53 -6.38
N LEU A 214 -3.17 4.86 -5.38
CA LEU A 214 -3.71 4.72 -4.03
C LEU A 214 -2.79 5.46 -3.06
N ARG A 215 -3.36 6.31 -2.20
CA ARG A 215 -2.69 6.98 -1.10
C ARG A 215 -3.38 6.61 0.20
N ILE A 216 -2.61 6.15 1.15
CA ILE A 216 -3.07 5.88 2.52
C ILE A 216 -2.32 6.87 3.40
N ILE A 217 -3.04 7.76 4.07
CA ILE A 217 -2.50 8.93 4.76
C ILE A 217 -2.92 8.84 6.22
N TYR A 218 -1.93 8.80 7.12
CA TYR A 218 -2.18 9.05 8.53
C TYR A 218 -2.18 10.58 8.74
N THR A 219 -3.36 11.14 8.96
CA THR A 219 -3.59 12.60 8.91
C THR A 219 -2.90 13.41 10.00
N PRO A 220 -2.72 12.92 11.25
CA PRO A 220 -2.06 13.69 12.29
C PRO A 220 -0.60 14.05 11.98
N GLU A 221 0.13 13.15 11.31
CA GLU A 221 1.56 13.34 10.98
C GLU A 221 1.81 13.49 9.48
N VAL A 222 0.74 13.42 8.67
CA VAL A 222 0.80 13.46 7.19
C VAL A 222 1.69 12.37 6.60
N ASP A 223 1.89 11.24 7.33
CA ASP A 223 2.60 10.08 6.80
C ASP A 223 1.78 9.42 5.70
N THR A 224 2.41 9.20 4.56
CA THR A 224 1.70 8.77 3.34
C THR A 224 2.34 7.56 2.70
N LEU A 225 1.58 6.47 2.62
CA LEU A 225 1.88 5.33 1.77
C LEU A 225 1.34 5.59 0.36
N PHE A 226 2.22 5.60 -0.63
CA PHE A 226 1.83 5.69 -2.04
C PHE A 226 2.00 4.34 -2.73
N ARG A 227 0.96 3.85 -3.40
CA ARG A 227 0.94 2.59 -4.17
C ARG A 227 0.14 2.75 -5.45
N TYR A 228 0.41 1.88 -6.42
CA TYR A 228 -0.49 1.66 -7.55
C TYR A 228 -1.27 0.37 -7.32
N LEU A 229 -2.58 0.47 -7.43
CA LEU A 229 -3.49 -0.66 -7.29
C LEU A 229 -3.96 -1.11 -8.67
N THR A 230 -3.65 -2.36 -9.03
CA THR A 230 -4.12 -2.97 -10.27
C THR A 230 -5.44 -3.67 -10.02
N ILE A 231 -6.50 -3.20 -10.66
CA ILE A 231 -7.84 -3.79 -10.62
C ILE A 231 -8.06 -4.61 -11.89
N LEU A 232 -8.27 -5.89 -11.72
CA LEU A 232 -8.59 -6.84 -12.79
C LEU A 232 -10.11 -7.05 -12.89
N PRO A 233 -10.64 -7.57 -14.00
CA PRO A 233 -12.04 -7.94 -14.10
C PRO A 233 -12.44 -8.95 -13.02
N ARG A 234 -13.57 -8.73 -12.34
CA ARG A 234 -14.06 -9.56 -11.21
C ARG A 234 -13.05 -9.65 -10.06
N HIS A 235 -12.33 -8.55 -9.82
CA HIS A 235 -11.25 -8.51 -8.84
C HIS A 235 -11.75 -8.87 -7.44
N LYS A 236 -11.03 -9.79 -6.79
CA LYS A 236 -11.21 -10.16 -5.37
C LYS A 236 -9.83 -10.39 -4.78
N SER A 237 -9.31 -9.42 -4.08
CA SER A 237 -8.06 -9.57 -3.33
C SER A 237 -8.15 -8.84 -1.99
N SER A 238 -7.29 -9.24 -1.08
CA SER A 238 -7.09 -8.55 0.19
C SER A 238 -5.59 -8.38 0.40
N ILE A 239 -5.16 -7.16 0.69
CA ILE A 239 -3.74 -6.81 0.91
C ILE A 239 -3.62 -6.10 2.27
N VAL A 240 -2.56 -6.41 2.99
CA VAL A 240 -2.19 -5.69 4.20
C VAL A 240 -1.20 -4.58 3.84
N TYR A 241 -1.48 -3.37 4.28
CA TYR A 241 -0.62 -2.20 4.13
C TYR A 241 -0.09 -1.79 5.49
N ASN A 242 1.23 -1.76 5.63
CA ASN A 242 1.88 -1.34 6.86
C ASN A 242 2.51 0.03 6.67
N PHE A 243 2.23 0.96 7.57
CA PHE A 243 3.01 2.18 7.71
C PHE A 243 4.45 1.83 8.15
N ALA A 244 5.39 2.67 7.78
CA ALA A 244 6.80 2.50 8.19
C ALA A 244 7.05 2.95 9.64
N LEU A 245 6.15 3.74 10.20
CA LEU A 245 6.20 4.26 11.56
C LEU A 245 5.07 3.66 12.41
N SER A 246 5.25 3.69 13.73
CA SER A 246 4.24 3.26 14.71
C SER A 246 3.28 4.42 14.98
N HIS A 247 2.08 4.34 14.43
CA HIS A 247 1.07 5.38 14.57
C HIS A 247 -0.07 5.00 15.52
N PHE A 248 -0.32 3.71 15.69
CA PHE A 248 -1.51 3.20 16.36
C PHE A 248 -1.25 2.78 17.80
N SER A 249 -0.33 3.44 18.44
CA SER A 249 -0.04 3.21 19.87
C SER A 249 -1.28 3.55 20.70
N GLY A 250 -2.09 2.53 21.06
CA GLY A 250 -3.33 2.66 21.81
C GLY A 250 -4.63 2.33 21.07
N GLY A 251 -4.55 1.96 19.78
CA GLY A 251 -5.71 1.63 18.94
C GLY A 251 -5.85 0.12 18.67
N GLY A 252 -6.58 -0.61 19.50
CA GLY A 252 -7.33 -1.79 19.07
C GLY A 252 -6.68 -3.16 19.01
N GLY A 253 -5.67 -3.45 19.81
CA GLY A 253 -5.56 -4.78 20.39
C GLY A 253 -6.16 -4.72 21.79
N GLY A 254 -7.26 -5.40 22.04
CA GLY A 254 -7.73 -5.52 23.43
C GLY A 254 -6.57 -6.07 24.25
N CYS A 255 -6.36 -5.53 25.44
CA CYS A 255 -5.31 -6.02 26.36
C CYS A 255 -5.36 -7.54 26.44
N SER A 256 -4.31 -8.21 25.98
CA SER A 256 -4.29 -9.67 25.89
C SER A 256 -3.76 -10.34 27.15
N GLY A 257 -3.65 -9.59 28.27
CA GLY A 257 -3.18 -10.10 29.54
C GLY A 257 -2.52 -9.06 30.43
N SER A 258 -1.71 -9.48 31.37
CA SER A 258 -0.84 -8.64 32.18
C SER A 258 0.58 -8.63 31.60
N GLY A 259 1.22 -7.48 31.63
CA GLY A 259 2.57 -7.31 31.12
C GLY A 259 3.36 -6.25 31.89
N VAL A 260 4.62 -6.11 31.49
CA VAL A 260 5.57 -5.18 32.09
C VAL A 260 6.39 -4.53 30.99
N ASP A 261 6.36 -3.20 30.91
CA ASP A 261 7.26 -2.42 30.07
C ASP A 261 8.40 -1.83 30.90
N THR A 262 9.61 -1.92 30.36
CA THR A 262 10.80 -1.29 30.95
C THR A 262 11.31 -0.21 30.02
N LEU A 263 11.08 1.05 30.39
CA LEU A 263 11.49 2.21 29.61
C LEU A 263 12.77 2.80 30.18
N ARG A 264 13.66 3.22 29.28
CA ARG A 264 14.97 3.79 29.63
C ARG A 264 15.12 5.20 29.09
N PRO A 265 16.07 5.99 29.64
CA PRO A 265 16.39 7.29 29.09
C PRO A 265 16.73 7.23 27.60
N THR A 266 16.14 8.13 26.82
CA THR A 266 16.39 8.31 25.37
C THR A 266 16.74 9.75 25.02
N GLY A 267 16.65 10.65 26.01
CA GLY A 267 16.93 12.06 25.81
C GLY A 267 17.04 12.84 27.13
N THR A 268 17.56 14.06 27.01
CA THR A 268 17.66 14.99 28.14
C THR A 268 16.27 15.50 28.49
N GLY A 269 15.91 15.43 29.77
CA GLY A 269 14.66 15.98 30.32
C GLY A 269 14.79 17.46 30.65
N THR A 270 13.85 17.93 31.47
CA THR A 270 13.72 19.36 31.87
C THR A 270 14.88 19.83 32.74
N THR A 271 15.50 18.95 33.53
CA THR A 271 16.57 19.30 34.49
C THR A 271 17.84 18.48 34.22
N ALA A 272 19.00 19.15 34.19
CA ALA A 272 20.32 18.52 34.01
C ALA A 272 21.35 19.28 34.89
N GLN A 273 21.49 18.86 36.18
CA GLN A 273 22.34 19.51 37.18
C GLN A 273 23.50 18.63 37.63
N LEU A 274 23.51 17.37 37.27
CA LEU A 274 24.56 16.43 37.64
C LEU A 274 25.70 16.48 36.62
N ALA A 275 26.89 16.13 37.03
CA ALA A 275 28.05 16.07 36.14
C ALA A 275 28.22 14.68 35.57
N THR A 276 28.57 14.60 34.28
CA THR A 276 28.79 13.33 33.57
C THR A 276 30.16 12.74 33.85
N ASN A 277 30.31 11.45 33.64
CA ASN A 277 31.57 10.73 33.59
C ASN A 277 31.50 9.61 32.57
N GLY A 278 32.37 9.60 31.58
CA GLY A 278 32.47 8.56 30.55
C GLY A 278 31.47 8.68 29.38
N CYS A 279 30.58 9.66 29.40
CA CYS A 279 29.54 9.89 28.39
C CYS A 279 29.44 11.37 28.00
N THR A 280 28.77 11.68 26.91
CA THR A 280 28.62 13.05 26.38
C THR A 280 27.42 13.76 27.02
N SER A 281 26.29 13.09 27.06
CA SER A 281 25.03 13.61 27.61
C SER A 281 24.68 12.88 28.91
N ASN A 282 23.98 13.56 29.84
CA ASN A 282 23.62 12.96 31.12
C ASN A 282 22.76 11.70 30.98
N TRP A 283 21.85 11.67 30.01
CA TRP A 283 21.00 10.52 29.77
C TRP A 283 21.78 9.27 29.26
N GLU A 284 22.81 9.49 28.40
CA GLU A 284 23.71 8.43 27.92
C GLU A 284 24.56 7.79 29.04
N CYS A 285 24.63 8.42 30.19
CA CYS A 285 25.36 7.91 31.36
C CYS A 285 24.54 6.91 32.20
N VAL A 286 23.23 6.78 31.94
CA VAL A 286 22.30 6.05 32.82
C VAL A 286 21.27 5.20 32.06
N ASP A 287 21.40 5.06 30.72
CA ASP A 287 20.49 4.34 29.85
C ASP A 287 20.82 2.85 29.65
N ASP A 288 21.93 2.40 30.18
CA ASP A 288 22.45 1.04 29.99
C ASP A 288 21.45 -0.05 30.35
N ILE A 289 21.30 -1.06 29.47
CA ILE A 289 20.51 -2.28 29.75
C ILE A 289 21.25 -3.13 30.79
N THR A 290 22.57 -3.26 30.64
CA THR A 290 23.43 -3.95 31.59
C THR A 290 24.31 -2.92 32.28
N ALA A 291 24.27 -2.90 33.63
CA ALA A 291 25.06 -1.94 34.38
C ALA A 291 26.56 -2.10 34.08
N ASP A 292 27.19 -0.99 33.69
CA ASP A 292 28.63 -0.92 33.37
C ASP A 292 29.49 -0.39 34.52
N GLY A 293 28.87 -0.11 35.68
CA GLY A 293 29.53 0.27 36.92
C GLY A 293 30.12 1.68 36.88
N ASP A 294 31.43 1.78 36.98
CA ASP A 294 32.14 3.06 36.97
C ASP A 294 32.62 3.51 35.58
N ASN A 295 32.18 2.86 34.48
CA ASN A 295 32.54 3.27 33.15
C ASN A 295 31.76 4.53 32.76
N THR A 296 30.42 4.48 32.88
CA THR A 296 29.56 5.64 32.68
C THR A 296 28.67 5.89 33.91
N TYR A 297 28.55 7.14 34.33
CA TYR A 297 27.66 7.54 35.42
C TYR A 297 27.44 9.06 35.46
N VAL A 298 26.34 9.48 36.06
CA VAL A 298 26.15 10.84 36.56
C VAL A 298 26.56 10.95 38.03
N LYS A 299 27.05 12.12 38.44
CA LYS A 299 27.55 12.34 39.81
C LYS A 299 27.10 13.69 40.37
N SER A 300 26.94 13.71 41.71
CA SER A 300 26.69 14.96 42.45
C SER A 300 27.86 15.93 42.33
N SER A 301 27.59 17.20 42.13
CA SER A 301 28.59 18.26 42.05
C SER A 301 28.88 18.94 43.39
N GLY A 302 28.08 18.67 44.45
CA GLY A 302 28.19 19.36 45.72
C GLY A 302 27.50 18.70 46.90
N VAL A 303 27.35 19.46 47.98
CA VAL A 303 26.67 19.00 49.23
C VAL A 303 25.14 19.22 49.16
N SER A 304 24.67 20.05 48.26
CA SER A 304 23.26 20.17 47.94
C SER A 304 22.84 19.17 46.89
N TYR A 305 21.54 18.85 46.86
CA TYR A 305 20.99 18.00 45.81
C TYR A 305 21.14 18.64 44.44
N GLY A 306 21.71 17.90 43.51
CA GLY A 306 21.57 18.10 42.05
C GLY A 306 20.62 17.08 41.48
N THR A 307 19.78 17.48 40.56
CA THR A 307 18.74 16.66 39.97
C THR A 307 18.91 16.60 38.44
N ASP A 308 18.77 15.41 37.89
CA ASP A 308 18.60 15.19 36.46
C ASP A 308 17.26 14.48 36.20
N THR A 309 16.59 14.90 35.13
CA THR A 309 15.43 14.21 34.56
C THR A 309 15.72 13.83 33.12
N TYR A 310 15.08 12.79 32.65
CA TYR A 310 15.31 12.17 31.35
C TYR A 310 13.99 11.82 30.68
N GLN A 311 13.91 12.06 29.37
CA GLN A 311 12.83 11.54 28.56
C GLN A 311 13.01 10.03 28.39
N THR A 312 11.93 9.30 28.28
CA THR A 312 11.93 7.85 28.10
C THR A 312 11.50 7.46 26.69
N GLY A 313 11.81 6.23 26.27
CA GLY A 313 11.24 5.63 25.07
C GLY A 313 9.75 5.39 25.22
N ASP A 314 9.09 5.12 24.08
CA ASP A 314 7.67 4.83 24.04
C ASP A 314 7.35 3.44 24.62
N PRO A 315 6.19 3.28 25.31
CA PRO A 315 5.72 1.98 25.77
C PRO A 315 5.34 1.06 24.61
N SER A 316 5.49 -0.24 24.79
CA SER A 316 5.24 -1.26 23.76
C SER A 316 3.74 -1.61 23.60
N ASP A 317 2.95 -1.49 24.66
CA ASP A 317 1.51 -1.74 24.66
C ASP A 317 0.78 -0.62 25.42
N THR A 318 -0.15 0.02 24.75
CA THR A 318 -0.94 1.12 25.31
C THR A 318 -2.43 0.81 25.44
N SER A 319 -2.82 -0.46 25.23
CA SER A 319 -4.22 -0.91 25.25
C SER A 319 -4.70 -1.40 26.63
N CYS A 320 -3.76 -1.70 27.52
CA CYS A 320 -4.03 -2.25 28.86
C CYS A 320 -4.24 -1.15 29.92
N THR A 321 -4.84 -1.54 31.04
CA THR A 321 -4.95 -0.65 32.22
C THR A 321 -3.62 -0.65 32.98
N ILE A 322 -3.02 0.51 33.18
CA ILE A 322 -1.79 0.63 33.97
C ILE A 322 -2.11 0.39 35.43
N THR A 323 -1.41 -0.55 36.02
CA THR A 323 -1.57 -0.93 37.44
C THR A 323 -0.55 -0.27 38.34
N SER A 324 0.67 -0.05 37.85
CA SER A 324 1.69 0.68 38.60
C SER A 324 2.80 1.24 37.71
N VAL A 325 3.46 2.28 38.21
CA VAL A 325 4.66 2.90 37.62
C VAL A 325 5.75 2.91 38.70
N ALA A 326 6.88 2.24 38.47
CA ALA A 326 7.97 2.20 39.42
C ALA A 326 9.26 2.71 38.76
N VAL A 327 9.85 3.76 39.31
CA VAL A 327 11.13 4.29 38.85
C VAL A 327 12.24 3.70 39.70
N TYR A 328 13.28 3.29 39.04
CA TYR A 328 14.48 2.66 39.62
C TYR A 328 15.71 3.48 39.31
N ILE A 329 16.64 3.50 40.28
CA ILE A 329 17.99 4.03 40.11
C ILE A 329 19.00 3.03 40.63
N ARG A 330 20.17 2.95 39.98
CA ARG A 330 21.30 2.15 40.47
C ARG A 330 22.43 3.06 40.86
N ALA A 331 22.64 3.24 42.16
CA ALA A 331 23.52 4.26 42.70
C ALA A 331 24.44 3.76 43.82
N ARG A 332 25.53 4.49 44.03
CA ARG A 332 26.47 4.24 45.14
C ARG A 332 27.08 5.52 45.69
N ARG A 333 27.65 5.45 46.91
CA ARG A 333 28.55 6.49 47.41
C ARG A 333 30.01 6.19 47.01
N PHE A 334 30.83 7.21 47.04
CA PHE A 334 32.26 7.08 46.92
C PHE A 334 32.93 7.56 48.22
N VAL A 335 33.24 6.65 49.12
CA VAL A 335 33.97 6.83 50.41
C VAL A 335 33.14 7.52 51.53
N LYS A 336 32.49 8.67 51.26
CA LYS A 336 31.75 9.44 52.31
C LYS A 336 30.25 9.27 52.14
N ASP A 337 29.48 9.60 53.19
CA ASP A 337 28.04 9.49 53.15
C ASP A 337 27.43 10.34 52.03
N ALA A 338 26.59 9.68 51.29
CA ALA A 338 25.91 10.25 50.15
C ALA A 338 24.47 9.71 50.07
N TYR A 339 23.61 10.46 49.45
CA TYR A 339 22.18 10.22 49.44
C TYR A 339 21.63 10.38 48.04
N ALA A 340 20.59 9.61 47.74
CA ALA A 340 19.86 9.67 46.50
C ALA A 340 18.36 9.75 46.71
N LYS A 341 17.65 10.30 45.75
CA LYS A 341 16.19 10.19 45.61
C LYS A 341 15.84 9.83 44.21
N VAL A 342 14.87 8.96 44.05
CA VAL A 342 14.22 8.69 42.77
C VAL A 342 13.34 9.90 42.38
N ILE A 343 13.35 10.28 41.12
CA ILE A 343 12.52 11.38 40.60
C ILE A 343 11.57 10.83 39.53
N LEU A 344 10.33 11.23 39.64
CA LEU A 344 9.31 11.10 38.60
C LEU A 344 8.75 12.51 38.33
N ARG A 345 8.79 12.93 37.08
CA ARG A 345 8.21 14.20 36.65
C ARG A 345 6.99 13.95 35.78
N THR A 346 5.87 14.48 36.17
CA THR A 346 4.60 14.42 35.43
C THR A 346 3.84 15.73 35.59
N HIS A 347 3.09 16.18 34.58
CA HIS A 347 2.35 17.46 34.63
C HIS A 347 3.24 18.65 35.04
N SER A 348 4.49 18.67 34.59
CA SER A 348 5.50 19.70 34.93
C SER A 348 5.88 19.80 36.40
N MET A 349 5.55 18.78 37.21
CA MET A 349 5.87 18.72 38.64
C MET A 349 6.74 17.52 38.97
N ASP A 350 7.74 17.71 39.85
CA ASP A 350 8.64 16.66 40.31
C ASP A 350 8.08 16.00 41.57
N TYR A 351 7.98 14.66 41.53
CA TYR A 351 7.60 13.80 42.64
C TYR A 351 8.79 12.94 43.03
N THR A 352 9.15 12.98 44.31
CA THR A 352 10.38 12.32 44.81
C THR A 352 10.06 11.08 45.63
N GLY A 353 10.92 10.09 45.51
CA GLY A 353 10.99 9.00 46.49
C GLY A 353 11.54 9.49 47.83
N SER A 354 11.58 8.57 48.81
CA SER A 354 12.30 8.77 50.08
C SER A 354 13.79 9.04 49.82
N GLU A 355 14.43 9.72 50.78
CA GLU A 355 15.88 9.84 50.79
C GLU A 355 16.53 8.49 51.13
N GLU A 356 17.34 7.98 50.22
CA GLU A 356 18.06 6.73 50.38
C GLU A 356 19.53 6.98 50.75
N THR A 357 20.00 6.29 51.77
CA THR A 357 21.43 6.31 52.14
C THR A 357 22.22 5.34 51.30
N LEU A 358 23.15 5.87 50.50
CA LEU A 358 23.89 5.07 49.52
C LEU A 358 24.98 4.20 50.19
N THR A 359 25.19 3.00 49.66
CA THR A 359 26.24 2.06 50.05
C THR A 359 27.51 2.25 49.21
N ASN A 360 28.61 1.57 49.55
CA ASN A 360 29.85 1.60 48.77
C ASN A 360 29.78 0.83 47.45
N SER A 361 28.82 -0.07 47.31
CA SER A 361 28.53 -0.82 46.10
C SER A 361 27.32 -0.23 45.41
N PHE A 362 27.23 -0.36 44.07
CA PHE A 362 26.01 -0.02 43.33
C PHE A 362 24.87 -0.91 43.78
N VAL A 363 23.80 -0.30 44.26
CA VAL A 363 22.57 -0.94 44.71
C VAL A 363 21.40 -0.26 44.05
N GLU A 364 20.32 -1.02 43.81
CA GLU A 364 19.08 -0.53 43.28
C GLU A 364 18.21 0.10 44.35
N TYR A 365 17.64 1.26 44.06
CA TYR A 365 16.66 1.92 44.89
C TYR A 365 15.46 2.28 43.96
N SER A 366 14.26 2.18 44.49
CA SER A 366 13.05 2.41 43.69
C SER A 366 11.95 3.09 44.45
N LYS A 367 11.02 3.68 43.70
CA LYS A 367 9.75 4.17 44.20
C LYS A 367 8.64 3.81 43.23
N GLN A 368 7.57 3.24 43.74
CA GLN A 368 6.37 2.87 42.99
C GLN A 368 5.24 3.83 43.28
N TRP A 369 4.44 4.13 42.20
CA TRP A 369 3.20 4.86 42.26
C TRP A 369 2.09 4.07 41.56
N THR A 370 1.04 3.69 42.31
CA THR A 370 -0.13 2.98 41.78
C THR A 370 -1.14 3.92 41.12
N THR A 371 -1.06 5.21 41.42
CA THR A 371 -1.83 6.29 40.81
C THR A 371 -0.89 7.41 40.40
N ASN A 372 -1.28 8.23 39.43
CA ASN A 372 -0.51 9.41 39.09
C ASN A 372 -0.47 10.38 40.28
N PRO A 373 0.71 10.74 40.79
CA PRO A 373 0.82 11.56 42.00
C PRO A 373 0.35 13.01 41.82
N ASN A 374 0.21 13.49 40.58
CA ASN A 374 -0.34 14.81 40.29
C ASN A 374 -1.86 14.81 40.33
N THR A 375 -2.51 13.84 39.68
CA THR A 375 -3.95 13.80 39.51
C THR A 375 -4.65 12.99 40.60
N GLY A 376 -3.95 12.06 41.26
CA GLY A 376 -4.47 11.13 42.27
C GLY A 376 -5.34 10.01 41.70
N VAL A 377 -5.47 9.90 40.37
CA VAL A 377 -6.25 8.85 39.69
C VAL A 377 -5.31 7.85 38.98
N ALA A 378 -5.87 6.82 38.35
CA ALA A 378 -5.11 5.84 37.56
C ALA A 378 -4.30 6.55 36.47
N TRP A 379 -3.14 5.96 36.17
CA TRP A 379 -2.29 6.43 35.09
C TRP A 379 -2.94 6.22 33.72
N THR A 380 -2.68 7.16 32.80
CA THR A 380 -2.97 7.02 31.39
C THR A 380 -1.70 6.82 30.57
N TRP A 381 -1.78 6.18 29.43
CA TRP A 381 -0.62 5.96 28.56
C TRP A 381 -0.05 7.28 28.01
N SER A 382 -0.88 8.28 27.79
CA SER A 382 -0.41 9.62 27.42
C SER A 382 0.41 10.30 28.52
N GLU A 383 0.12 10.02 29.79
CA GLU A 383 0.93 10.50 30.92
C GLU A 383 2.26 9.74 31.01
N ILE A 384 2.28 8.44 30.65
CA ILE A 384 3.53 7.65 30.56
C ILE A 384 4.43 8.18 29.45
N GLN A 385 3.89 8.48 28.28
CA GLN A 385 4.64 9.05 27.15
C GLN A 385 5.19 10.45 27.44
N ALA A 386 4.49 11.25 28.25
CA ALA A 386 4.87 12.61 28.58
C ALA A 386 5.70 12.74 29.86
N MET A 387 5.90 11.66 30.61
CA MET A 387 6.65 11.72 31.87
C MET A 387 8.14 11.79 31.64
N GLU A 388 8.86 12.31 32.64
CA GLU A 388 10.32 12.17 32.75
C GLU A 388 10.65 11.38 34.02
N ILE A 389 11.71 10.60 33.95
CA ILE A 389 12.27 9.86 35.09
C ILE A 389 13.63 10.44 35.45
N GLY A 390 14.07 10.27 36.68
CA GLY A 390 15.35 10.88 37.05
C GLY A 390 15.89 10.46 38.39
N VAL A 391 16.97 11.13 38.73
CA VAL A 391 17.69 10.90 40.01
C VAL A 391 18.12 12.26 40.58
N SER A 392 18.02 12.38 41.90
CA SER A 392 18.58 13.47 42.66
C SER A 392 19.68 12.95 43.59
N LEU A 393 20.88 13.54 43.50
CA LEU A 393 22.08 13.07 44.21
C LEU A 393 22.68 14.19 45.04
N ARG A 394 23.13 13.86 46.29
CA ARG A 394 24.01 14.72 47.11
C ARG A 394 25.04 13.91 47.84
N SER A 395 26.14 14.54 48.23
CA SER A 395 27.16 13.96 49.07
C SER A 395 27.49 14.92 50.23
N THR A 396 27.92 14.38 51.37
CA THR A 396 28.39 15.20 52.47
C THR A 396 29.70 15.93 52.21
N LYS A 397 30.42 15.54 51.14
CA LYS A 397 31.64 16.21 50.67
C LYS A 397 31.71 16.25 49.13
N SER A 398 31.93 17.40 48.54
CA SER A 398 32.01 17.57 47.07
C SER A 398 33.14 16.76 46.42
N THR A 399 34.24 16.47 47.15
CA THR A 399 35.36 15.64 46.67
C THR A 399 35.07 14.13 46.64
N HIS A 400 33.93 13.71 47.19
CA HIS A 400 33.51 12.30 47.26
C HIS A 400 32.05 12.18 46.77
N PRO A 401 31.80 12.31 45.45
CA PRO A 401 30.45 12.43 44.92
C PRO A 401 29.62 11.11 45.05
N ALA A 402 28.32 11.27 45.17
CA ALA A 402 27.38 10.20 44.85
C ALA A 402 27.40 9.92 43.35
N ARG A 403 27.21 8.67 42.96
CA ARG A 403 27.20 8.22 41.55
C ARG A 403 25.94 7.41 41.25
N CYS A 404 25.37 7.62 40.04
CA CYS A 404 24.29 6.80 39.50
C CYS A 404 24.67 6.33 38.11
N THR A 405 24.59 5.02 37.83
CA THR A 405 24.98 4.39 36.57
C THR A 405 23.77 3.93 35.75
N GLN A 406 22.58 3.84 36.34
CA GLN A 406 21.36 3.47 35.62
C GLN A 406 20.13 4.17 36.20
N VAL A 407 19.22 4.58 35.32
CA VAL A 407 17.86 5.01 35.66
C VAL A 407 16.91 4.33 34.67
N TRP A 408 15.80 3.77 35.17
CA TRP A 408 14.77 3.18 34.31
C TRP A 408 13.42 3.22 35.02
N VAL A 409 12.37 3.03 34.27
CA VAL A 409 11.02 2.90 34.79
C VAL A 409 10.42 1.58 34.33
N VAL A 410 9.67 0.96 35.23
CA VAL A 410 8.86 -0.23 34.98
C VAL A 410 7.40 0.18 35.07
N VAL A 411 6.66 -0.03 33.98
CA VAL A 411 5.23 0.19 33.89
C VAL A 411 4.55 -1.17 33.87
N GLU A 412 3.82 -1.49 34.93
CA GLU A 412 3.03 -2.72 35.02
C GLU A 412 1.59 -2.42 34.54
N TYR A 413 1.04 -3.36 33.77
CA TYR A 413 -0.31 -3.23 33.24
C TYR A 413 -1.04 -4.56 33.21
N SER A 414 -2.36 -4.50 33.20
CA SER A 414 -3.23 -5.68 33.11
C SER A 414 -4.50 -5.36 32.32
N ASN A 415 -5.22 -6.45 31.99
CA ASN A 415 -6.52 -6.36 31.34
C ASN A 415 -7.56 -5.75 32.29
#